data_415211dbebc88b6f26e09aa4766836c9
#
_entry.id   415211dbebc88b6f26e09aa4766836c9
#
_cell.length_a   1.000
_cell.length_b   1.000
_cell.length_c   1.000
_cell.angle_alpha   90.00
_cell.angle_beta   90.00
_cell.angle_gamma   90.00
#
_symmetry.space_group_name_H-M   'P 1'
#
loop_
_entity.id
_entity.type
_entity.pdbx_description
1 polymer ?
#
loop_
_entity_poly.entity_id
_entity_poly.type
_entity_poly.pdbx_seq_one_letter_code
_entity_poly.pdbx_strand_id
1 'polypeptide(L)'
;MGERFAAEGMKVVLADVQADLLAATVDECRARGLDISGFPTDVTKQESVDALRDFTLATHGAVHVVCNNAGIGAGAEGRMWEHELNDWKWAIAVNLMGVIHGINSFVPAMLEHGDEAHIVNTSSGNGGVSPLSGTPQYAATKAAVVTVSECLYAQLQEVGASIGVSVLFPGPNILRTGLFESWRSRTAEFAKERPRKTPYTTVEQLEAQMKAAGREIAYTPVEEVAGVVVDGILADRFWMMPASERGDETMRLRYESMRTRSNPSYLRQVPG
;
A
#
# COMPACT_ATOMS: atom_id res chain seq x y z
N MET A 1 1.02 7.84 -8.49
CA MET A 1 -0.43 8.19 -8.43
C MET A 1 -0.63 9.71 -8.37
N GLY A 2 -0.08 10.44 -7.40
CA GLY A 2 -0.34 11.88 -7.26
C GLY A 2 -0.07 12.71 -8.52
N GLU A 3 1.06 12.53 -9.20
CA GLU A 3 1.35 13.19 -10.46
C GLU A 3 0.33 12.86 -11.56
N ARG A 4 -0.14 11.62 -11.63
CA ARG A 4 -1.15 11.23 -12.59
C ARG A 4 -2.49 11.89 -12.29
N PHE A 5 -2.92 11.95 -11.03
CA PHE A 5 -4.13 12.66 -10.64
C PHE A 5 -4.04 14.16 -10.97
N ALA A 6 -2.89 14.80 -10.68
CA ALA A 6 -2.69 16.20 -11.02
C ALA A 6 -2.72 16.44 -12.54
N ALA A 7 -2.19 15.51 -13.35
CA ALA A 7 -2.27 15.56 -14.80
C ALA A 7 -3.71 15.40 -15.34
N GLU A 8 -4.60 14.75 -14.59
CA GLU A 8 -6.04 14.68 -14.87
C GLU A 8 -6.80 15.93 -14.37
N GLY A 9 -6.09 16.94 -13.87
CA GLY A 9 -6.68 18.20 -13.42
C GLY A 9 -7.14 18.21 -11.96
N MET A 10 -6.82 17.18 -11.17
CA MET A 10 -7.13 17.16 -9.75
C MET A 10 -6.15 18.02 -8.94
N LYS A 11 -6.65 18.62 -7.86
CA LYS A 11 -5.83 19.23 -6.82
C LYS A 11 -5.35 18.12 -5.88
N VAL A 12 -4.04 17.98 -5.69
CA VAL A 12 -3.46 16.84 -4.98
C VAL A 12 -2.74 17.28 -3.73
N VAL A 13 -2.99 16.57 -2.62
CA VAL A 13 -2.19 16.67 -1.40
C VAL A 13 -1.37 15.40 -1.26
N LEU A 14 -0.04 15.51 -1.35
CA LEU A 14 0.88 14.42 -1.04
C LEU A 14 1.14 14.37 0.46
N ALA A 15 1.19 13.17 1.02
CA ALA A 15 1.48 12.94 2.43
C ALA A 15 2.62 11.94 2.57
N ASP A 16 3.64 12.27 3.35
CA ASP A 16 4.76 11.39 3.69
C ASP A 16 5.33 11.78 5.05
N VAL A 17 5.90 10.82 5.76
CA VAL A 17 6.57 11.05 7.06
C VAL A 17 7.93 11.73 6.88
N GLN A 18 8.55 11.60 5.72
CA GLN A 18 9.84 12.19 5.36
C GLN A 18 9.64 13.61 4.80
N ALA A 19 9.53 14.61 5.68
CA ALA A 19 9.17 15.98 5.32
C ALA A 19 10.09 16.60 4.24
N ASP A 20 11.40 16.35 4.29
CA ASP A 20 12.35 16.94 3.32
C ASP A 20 12.17 16.34 1.92
N LEU A 21 11.96 15.02 1.83
CA LEU A 21 11.68 14.35 0.55
C LEU A 21 10.32 14.76 -0.02
N LEU A 22 9.32 14.91 0.85
CA LEU A 22 8.01 15.40 0.47
C LEU A 22 8.10 16.82 -0.12
N ALA A 23 8.80 17.73 0.55
CA ALA A 23 8.98 19.11 0.07
C ALA A 23 9.68 19.13 -1.28
N ALA A 24 10.78 18.40 -1.45
CA ALA A 24 11.49 18.32 -2.72
C ALA A 24 10.61 17.78 -3.86
N THR A 25 9.81 16.73 -3.59
CA THR A 25 8.88 16.16 -4.57
C THR A 25 7.79 17.16 -4.96
N VAL A 26 7.23 17.90 -3.99
CA VAL A 26 6.22 18.93 -4.25
C VAL A 26 6.79 20.04 -5.13
N ASP A 27 8.00 20.52 -4.81
CA ASP A 27 8.67 21.58 -5.60
C ASP A 27 8.94 21.13 -7.04
N GLU A 28 9.41 19.89 -7.24
CA GLU A 28 9.61 19.31 -8.58
C GLU A 28 8.28 19.24 -9.36
N CYS A 29 7.22 18.76 -8.74
CA CYS A 29 5.90 18.66 -9.37
C CYS A 29 5.35 20.04 -9.74
N ARG A 30 5.46 21.02 -8.85
CA ARG A 30 5.05 22.41 -9.12
C ARG A 30 5.85 23.08 -10.23
N ALA A 31 7.15 22.82 -10.31
CA ALA A 31 8.00 23.30 -11.40
C ALA A 31 7.54 22.78 -12.77
N ARG A 32 6.85 21.63 -12.81
CA ARG A 32 6.22 21.03 -13.99
C ARG A 32 4.77 21.51 -14.22
N GLY A 33 4.28 22.45 -13.42
CA GLY A 33 2.93 23.01 -13.54
C GLY A 33 1.81 22.16 -12.97
N LEU A 34 2.12 21.18 -12.11
CA LEU A 34 1.12 20.33 -11.45
C LEU A 34 0.57 20.99 -10.18
N ASP A 35 -0.75 20.94 -9.97
CA ASP A 35 -1.41 21.46 -8.75
C ASP A 35 -1.26 20.46 -7.59
N ILE A 36 -0.09 20.50 -6.98
CA ILE A 36 0.28 19.59 -5.90
C ILE A 36 0.74 20.37 -4.67
N SER A 37 0.23 19.98 -3.52
CA SER A 37 0.69 20.40 -2.20
C SER A 37 1.17 19.22 -1.37
N GLY A 38 1.86 19.48 -0.27
CA GLY A 38 2.37 18.45 0.61
C GLY A 38 2.03 18.74 2.06
N PHE A 39 1.76 17.67 2.83
CA PHE A 39 1.56 17.75 4.27
C PHE A 39 2.31 16.61 4.97
N PRO A 40 3.32 16.89 5.83
CA PRO A 40 4.05 15.85 6.55
C PRO A 40 3.10 15.05 7.44
N THR A 41 3.08 13.73 7.26
CA THR A 41 2.10 12.86 7.92
C THR A 41 2.73 11.55 8.36
N ASP A 42 2.63 11.24 9.64
CA ASP A 42 2.90 9.91 10.19
C ASP A 42 1.60 9.10 10.26
N VAL A 43 1.41 8.19 9.33
CA VAL A 43 0.20 7.35 9.26
C VAL A 43 0.02 6.41 10.46
N THR A 44 1.06 6.23 11.28
CA THR A 44 0.96 5.43 12.52
C THR A 44 0.20 6.17 13.64
N LYS A 45 -0.08 7.47 13.47
CA LYS A 45 -0.72 8.35 14.44
C LYS A 45 -2.04 8.88 13.87
N GLN A 46 -3.16 8.55 14.52
CA GLN A 46 -4.49 9.02 14.11
C GLN A 46 -4.54 10.55 14.02
N GLU A 47 -4.00 11.24 15.02
CA GLU A 47 -3.98 12.70 15.08
C GLU A 47 -3.19 13.35 13.93
N SER A 48 -2.17 12.68 13.40
CA SER A 48 -1.42 13.16 12.23
C SER A 48 -2.24 13.02 10.94
N VAL A 49 -3.03 11.97 10.82
CA VAL A 49 -3.93 11.76 9.67
C VAL A 49 -5.14 12.69 9.76
N ASP A 50 -5.64 12.97 10.97
CA ASP A 50 -6.70 13.97 11.18
C ASP A 50 -6.23 15.37 10.78
N ALA A 51 -4.99 15.74 11.13
CA ALA A 51 -4.40 17.02 10.71
C ALA A 51 -4.23 17.12 9.19
N LEU A 52 -3.89 16.02 8.50
CA LEU A 52 -3.86 15.96 7.03
C LEU A 52 -5.26 16.19 6.43
N ARG A 53 -6.30 15.56 6.99
CA ARG A 53 -7.69 15.79 6.58
C ARG A 53 -8.06 17.26 6.75
N ASP A 54 -7.82 17.82 7.91
CA ASP A 54 -8.19 19.21 8.23
C ASP A 54 -7.45 20.20 7.32
N PHE A 55 -6.16 19.99 7.06
CA PHE A 55 -5.39 20.75 6.08
C PHE A 55 -6.02 20.67 4.68
N THR A 56 -6.40 19.46 4.26
CA THR A 56 -6.97 19.24 2.91
C THR A 56 -8.32 19.92 2.78
N LEU A 57 -9.19 19.79 3.78
CA LEU A 57 -10.50 20.46 3.79
C LEU A 57 -10.36 21.99 3.84
N ALA A 58 -9.45 22.51 4.64
CA ALA A 58 -9.20 23.96 4.70
C ALA A 58 -8.66 24.52 3.37
N THR A 59 -7.87 23.72 2.64
CA THR A 59 -7.23 24.17 1.39
C THR A 59 -8.13 23.99 0.18
N HIS A 60 -8.90 22.92 0.11
CA HIS A 60 -9.66 22.51 -1.09
C HIS A 60 -11.16 22.39 -0.88
N GLY A 61 -11.66 22.45 0.35
CA GLY A 61 -13.07 22.40 0.72
C GLY A 61 -13.65 21.00 0.81
N ALA A 62 -13.15 20.04 0.04
CA ALA A 62 -13.64 18.65 0.05
C ALA A 62 -12.51 17.67 -0.31
N VAL A 63 -12.72 16.38 -0.03
CA VAL A 63 -11.86 15.27 -0.43
C VAL A 63 -12.65 14.25 -1.20
N HIS A 64 -12.34 14.04 -2.48
CA HIS A 64 -13.06 13.10 -3.34
C HIS A 64 -12.30 11.78 -3.55
N VAL A 65 -10.96 11.77 -3.45
CA VAL A 65 -10.15 10.55 -3.57
C VAL A 65 -9.15 10.46 -2.45
N VAL A 66 -9.13 9.32 -1.76
CA VAL A 66 -8.10 8.98 -0.76
C VAL A 66 -7.37 7.72 -1.20
N CYS A 67 -6.04 7.81 -1.28
CA CYS A 67 -5.18 6.66 -1.52
C CYS A 67 -4.41 6.32 -0.24
N ASN A 68 -4.85 5.32 0.50
CA ASN A 68 -4.13 4.74 1.62
C ASN A 68 -2.99 3.86 1.07
N ASN A 69 -1.88 4.50 0.71
CA ASN A 69 -0.78 3.89 -0.02
C ASN A 69 0.49 3.72 0.81
N ALA A 70 0.65 4.45 1.91
CA ALA A 70 1.83 4.33 2.77
C ALA A 70 2.05 2.87 3.19
N GLY A 71 3.31 2.40 3.08
CA GLY A 71 3.62 1.01 3.39
C GLY A 71 5.11 0.76 3.49
N ILE A 72 5.48 -0.25 4.28
CA ILE A 72 6.86 -0.64 4.55
C ILE A 72 7.04 -2.16 4.40
N GLY A 73 8.26 -2.58 4.04
CA GLY A 73 8.62 -3.98 3.90
C GLY A 73 8.91 -4.71 5.23
N ALA A 74 8.93 -4.01 6.36
CA ALA A 74 9.25 -4.46 7.72
C ALA A 74 10.68 -4.99 7.94
N GLY A 75 11.26 -5.74 7.00
CA GLY A 75 12.67 -6.15 7.00
C GLY A 75 13.10 -7.04 8.18
N ALA A 76 12.23 -7.94 8.66
CA ALA A 76 12.59 -8.90 9.71
C ALA A 76 13.60 -9.95 9.21
N GLU A 77 14.35 -10.54 10.13
CA GLU A 77 15.37 -11.54 9.83
C GLU A 77 15.05 -12.88 10.50
N GLY A 78 15.40 -13.97 9.81
CA GLY A 78 15.27 -15.32 10.34
C GLY A 78 13.87 -15.91 10.14
N ARG A 79 13.55 -16.91 10.94
CA ARG A 79 12.25 -17.58 10.93
C ARG A 79 11.24 -16.76 11.72
N MET A 80 9.93 -16.92 11.42
CA MET A 80 8.85 -16.14 12.04
C MET A 80 8.91 -16.14 13.57
N TRP A 81 9.28 -17.25 14.19
CA TRP A 81 9.41 -17.38 15.65
C TRP A 81 10.68 -16.76 16.25
N GLU A 82 11.59 -16.25 15.41
CA GLU A 82 12.80 -15.53 15.80
C GLU A 82 12.65 -14.01 15.64
N HIS A 83 11.56 -13.56 15.02
CA HIS A 83 11.32 -12.15 14.75
C HIS A 83 11.11 -11.36 16.04
N GLU A 84 11.61 -10.13 16.07
CA GLU A 84 11.34 -9.20 17.16
C GLU A 84 9.90 -8.69 17.08
N LEU A 85 9.27 -8.49 18.25
CA LEU A 85 7.90 -7.94 18.29
C LEU A 85 7.83 -6.53 17.68
N ASN A 86 8.90 -5.74 17.77
CA ASN A 86 8.95 -4.42 17.16
C ASN A 86 8.90 -4.46 15.63
N ASP A 87 9.35 -5.53 14.97
CA ASP A 87 9.16 -5.71 13.52
C ASP A 87 7.66 -5.89 13.17
N TRP A 88 6.93 -6.65 14.01
CA TRP A 88 5.49 -6.83 13.86
C TRP A 88 4.70 -5.56 14.16
N LYS A 89 5.00 -4.89 15.28
CA LYS A 89 4.35 -3.65 15.68
C LYS A 89 4.48 -2.59 14.60
N TRP A 90 5.69 -2.42 14.04
CA TRP A 90 5.94 -1.45 12.99
C TRP A 90 5.17 -1.78 11.70
N ALA A 91 5.18 -3.04 11.25
CA ALA A 91 4.41 -3.46 10.09
C ALA A 91 2.90 -3.24 10.29
N ILE A 92 2.36 -3.58 11.45
CA ILE A 92 0.94 -3.37 11.78
C ILE A 92 0.62 -1.88 11.83
N ALA A 93 1.44 -1.08 12.52
CA ALA A 93 1.21 0.35 12.67
C ALA A 93 1.18 1.09 11.33
N VAL A 94 2.11 0.78 10.41
CA VAL A 94 2.16 1.45 9.10
C VAL A 94 1.18 0.83 8.11
N ASN A 95 1.33 -0.48 7.82
CA ASN A 95 0.63 -1.10 6.69
C ASN A 95 -0.86 -1.35 6.93
N LEU A 96 -1.28 -1.50 8.19
CA LEU A 96 -2.68 -1.79 8.54
C LEU A 96 -3.32 -0.60 9.26
N MET A 97 -2.75 -0.16 10.38
CA MET A 97 -3.35 0.95 11.13
C MET A 97 -3.35 2.25 10.32
N GLY A 98 -2.33 2.49 9.48
CA GLY A 98 -2.34 3.64 8.56
C GLY A 98 -3.54 3.64 7.61
N VAL A 99 -3.96 2.48 7.10
CA VAL A 99 -5.19 2.36 6.30
C VAL A 99 -6.43 2.63 7.15
N ILE A 100 -6.49 2.07 8.37
CA ILE A 100 -7.61 2.27 9.30
C ILE A 100 -7.72 3.75 9.70
N HIS A 101 -6.61 4.41 10.00
CA HIS A 101 -6.58 5.85 10.33
C HIS A 101 -7.08 6.68 9.14
N GLY A 102 -6.64 6.36 7.91
CA GLY A 102 -7.17 7.02 6.71
C GLY A 102 -8.68 6.86 6.56
N ILE A 103 -9.20 5.65 6.74
CA ILE A 103 -10.65 5.39 6.70
C ILE A 103 -11.37 6.21 7.77
N ASN A 104 -10.91 6.16 9.03
CA ASN A 104 -11.54 6.87 10.15
C ASN A 104 -11.53 8.40 9.97
N SER A 105 -10.45 8.96 9.40
CA SER A 105 -10.35 10.40 9.20
C SER A 105 -11.18 10.89 8.01
N PHE A 106 -11.17 10.18 6.88
CA PHE A 106 -11.69 10.72 5.63
C PHE A 106 -13.11 10.28 5.30
N VAL A 107 -13.53 9.04 5.65
CA VAL A 107 -14.88 8.56 5.33
C VAL A 107 -15.97 9.45 5.92
N PRO A 108 -15.90 9.89 7.19
CA PRO A 108 -16.92 10.80 7.73
C PRO A 108 -17.02 12.12 6.94
N ALA A 109 -15.90 12.70 6.54
CA ALA A 109 -15.90 13.94 5.75
C ALA A 109 -16.45 13.73 4.33
N MET A 110 -16.19 12.56 3.71
CA MET A 110 -16.76 12.19 2.41
C MET A 110 -18.27 11.97 2.51
N LEU A 111 -18.77 11.36 3.58
CA LEU A 111 -20.19 11.19 3.83
C LEU A 111 -20.89 12.54 4.07
N GLU A 112 -20.22 13.50 4.70
CA GLU A 112 -20.77 14.81 5.01
C GLU A 112 -21.01 15.65 3.75
N HIS A 113 -20.08 15.69 2.79
CA HIS A 113 -20.30 16.44 1.54
C HIS A 113 -21.22 15.70 0.56
N GLY A 114 -21.28 14.36 0.61
CA GLY A 114 -22.24 13.56 -0.15
C GLY A 114 -21.98 13.45 -1.66
N ASP A 115 -20.90 14.05 -2.17
CA ASP A 115 -20.49 13.94 -3.58
C ASP A 115 -19.92 12.55 -3.88
N GLU A 116 -19.81 12.20 -5.16
CA GLU A 116 -19.06 11.00 -5.58
C GLU A 116 -17.62 11.05 -5.08
N ALA A 117 -17.20 9.99 -4.39
CA ALA A 117 -15.88 9.87 -3.81
C ALA A 117 -15.32 8.45 -3.93
N HIS A 118 -14.02 8.28 -3.71
CA HIS A 118 -13.38 6.97 -3.85
C HIS A 118 -12.22 6.75 -2.87
N ILE A 119 -12.15 5.56 -2.29
CA ILE A 119 -11.05 5.14 -1.42
C ILE A 119 -10.28 4.01 -2.09
N VAL A 120 -8.97 4.18 -2.22
CA VAL A 120 -8.06 3.16 -2.75
C VAL A 120 -7.13 2.70 -1.64
N ASN A 121 -7.25 1.44 -1.22
CA ASN A 121 -6.38 0.82 -0.23
C ASN A 121 -5.33 -0.06 -0.90
N THR A 122 -4.05 0.21 -0.69
CA THR A 122 -2.96 -0.53 -1.32
C THR A 122 -2.63 -1.80 -0.55
N SER A 123 -3.00 -2.94 -1.13
CA SER A 123 -2.59 -4.28 -0.70
C SER A 123 -1.34 -4.76 -1.46
N SER A 124 -1.22 -6.04 -1.68
CA SER A 124 -0.12 -6.68 -2.44
C SER A 124 -0.53 -8.10 -2.83
N GLY A 125 0.00 -8.60 -3.95
CA GLY A 125 -0.07 -10.03 -4.26
C GLY A 125 0.51 -10.89 -3.12
N ASN A 126 1.58 -10.41 -2.45
CA ASN A 126 2.10 -11.02 -1.23
C ASN A 126 1.20 -10.71 -0.03
N GLY A 127 0.39 -11.64 0.35
CA GLY A 127 -0.61 -11.56 1.43
C GLY A 127 -2.03 -11.55 0.92
N GLY A 128 -2.41 -10.60 0.07
CA GLY A 128 -3.76 -10.51 -0.48
C GLY A 128 -4.12 -11.70 -1.39
N VAL A 129 -3.19 -12.09 -2.28
CA VAL A 129 -3.36 -13.29 -3.14
C VAL A 129 -2.80 -14.53 -2.44
N SER A 130 -1.52 -14.51 -2.08
CA SER A 130 -0.85 -15.64 -1.42
C SER A 130 0.34 -15.14 -0.60
N PRO A 131 0.57 -15.63 0.62
CA PRO A 131 1.69 -15.18 1.44
C PRO A 131 3.02 -15.75 0.97
N LEU A 132 4.07 -14.92 1.00
CA LEU A 132 5.45 -15.36 0.90
C LEU A 132 5.98 -15.68 2.31
N SER A 133 6.57 -16.85 2.47
CA SER A 133 7.05 -17.34 3.78
C SER A 133 8.17 -16.46 4.40
N GLY A 134 8.92 -15.73 3.57
CA GLY A 134 10.03 -14.89 4.01
C GLY A 134 9.61 -13.53 4.58
N THR A 135 8.36 -13.11 4.42
CA THR A 135 7.87 -11.77 4.82
C THR A 135 6.52 -11.83 5.54
N PRO A 136 6.39 -12.62 6.63
CA PRO A 136 5.09 -12.89 7.24
C PRO A 136 4.38 -11.66 7.80
N GLN A 137 5.09 -10.67 8.35
CA GLN A 137 4.49 -9.42 8.85
C GLN A 137 3.85 -8.62 7.71
N TYR A 138 4.59 -8.47 6.60
CA TYR A 138 4.09 -7.80 5.41
C TYR A 138 2.87 -8.52 4.85
N ALA A 139 3.00 -9.85 4.64
CA ALA A 139 1.93 -10.66 4.09
C ALA A 139 0.65 -10.60 4.96
N ALA A 140 0.79 -10.71 6.28
CA ALA A 140 -0.34 -10.65 7.20
C ALA A 140 -1.05 -9.28 7.14
N THR A 141 -0.28 -8.18 7.15
CA THR A 141 -0.87 -6.83 7.08
C THR A 141 -1.55 -6.57 5.74
N LYS A 142 -0.97 -7.00 4.62
CA LYS A 142 -1.55 -6.82 3.28
C LYS A 142 -2.79 -7.71 3.05
N ALA A 143 -2.86 -8.89 3.67
CA ALA A 143 -4.08 -9.69 3.71
C ALA A 143 -5.19 -9.01 4.52
N ALA A 144 -4.85 -8.43 5.68
CA ALA A 144 -5.79 -7.69 6.51
C ALA A 144 -6.37 -6.46 5.79
N VAL A 145 -5.57 -5.74 5.00
CA VAL A 145 -6.05 -4.61 4.18
C VAL A 145 -7.15 -5.04 3.20
N VAL A 146 -7.04 -6.23 2.58
CA VAL A 146 -8.11 -6.77 1.72
C VAL A 146 -9.40 -6.90 2.50
N THR A 147 -9.38 -7.60 3.64
CA THR A 147 -10.56 -7.83 4.48
C THR A 147 -11.19 -6.52 4.98
N VAL A 148 -10.35 -5.57 5.43
CA VAL A 148 -10.82 -4.24 5.87
C VAL A 148 -11.54 -3.53 4.73
N SER A 149 -11.01 -3.61 3.51
CA SER A 149 -11.61 -2.97 2.33
C SER A 149 -12.93 -3.62 1.91
N GLU A 150 -13.02 -4.96 1.97
CA GLU A 150 -14.28 -5.69 1.72
C GLU A 150 -15.35 -5.29 2.74
N CYS A 151 -15.02 -5.19 4.03
CA CYS A 151 -15.93 -4.72 5.06
C CYS A 151 -16.38 -3.27 4.81
N LEU A 152 -15.43 -2.37 4.50
CA LEU A 152 -15.75 -0.97 4.20
C LEU A 152 -16.68 -0.85 3.00
N TYR A 153 -16.39 -1.57 1.92
CA TYR A 153 -17.26 -1.61 0.73
C TYR A 153 -18.70 -2.01 1.10
N ALA A 154 -18.86 -3.11 1.84
CA ALA A 154 -20.16 -3.59 2.26
C ALA A 154 -20.92 -2.54 3.11
N GLN A 155 -20.24 -1.93 4.09
CA GLN A 155 -20.84 -0.92 4.97
C GLN A 155 -21.26 0.35 4.22
N LEU A 156 -20.48 0.81 3.26
CA LEU A 156 -20.82 1.97 2.44
C LEU A 156 -22.03 1.69 1.53
N GLN A 157 -22.14 0.45 1.00
CA GLN A 157 -23.33 0.02 0.27
C GLN A 157 -24.58 -0.03 1.17
N GLU A 158 -24.45 -0.54 2.41
CA GLU A 158 -25.56 -0.61 3.39
C GLU A 158 -26.15 0.76 3.71
N VAL A 159 -25.32 1.81 3.74
CA VAL A 159 -25.77 3.18 4.01
C VAL A 159 -26.10 3.98 2.74
N GLY A 160 -25.96 3.38 1.54
CA GLY A 160 -26.23 4.02 0.26
C GLY A 160 -25.30 5.19 -0.06
N ALA A 161 -24.04 5.14 0.41
CA ALA A 161 -23.07 6.20 0.16
C ALA A 161 -22.58 6.19 -1.28
N SER A 162 -22.36 7.37 -1.87
CA SER A 162 -21.73 7.54 -3.18
C SER A 162 -20.19 7.47 -3.09
N ILE A 163 -19.69 6.52 -2.32
CA ILE A 163 -18.25 6.34 -2.08
C ILE A 163 -17.84 4.96 -2.56
N GLY A 164 -17.03 4.91 -3.64
CA GLY A 164 -16.42 3.68 -4.13
C GLY A 164 -15.24 3.23 -3.25
N VAL A 165 -14.95 1.94 -3.25
CA VAL A 165 -13.79 1.36 -2.56
C VAL A 165 -13.04 0.44 -3.50
N SER A 166 -11.72 0.58 -3.54
CA SER A 166 -10.85 -0.31 -4.30
C SER A 166 -9.73 -0.87 -3.47
N VAL A 167 -9.34 -2.10 -3.78
CA VAL A 167 -8.08 -2.70 -3.31
C VAL A 167 -7.10 -2.76 -4.47
N LEU A 168 -5.99 -2.04 -4.32
CA LEU A 168 -4.90 -2.01 -5.30
C LEU A 168 -3.89 -3.12 -5.01
N PHE A 169 -3.55 -3.90 -6.03
CA PHE A 169 -2.45 -4.85 -6.06
C PHE A 169 -1.41 -4.38 -7.06
N PRO A 170 -0.42 -3.60 -6.63
CA PRO A 170 0.62 -3.11 -7.52
C PRO A 170 1.42 -4.29 -8.13
N GLY A 171 1.59 -4.29 -9.44
CA GLY A 171 2.27 -5.40 -10.11
C GLY A 171 1.90 -5.48 -11.59
N PRO A 172 2.15 -6.61 -12.26
CA PRO A 172 2.43 -7.96 -11.71
C PRO A 172 3.85 -8.20 -11.22
N ASN A 173 4.79 -7.33 -11.58
CA ASN A 173 6.19 -7.47 -11.24
C ASN A 173 6.59 -6.54 -10.07
N ILE A 174 7.87 -6.57 -9.72
CA ILE A 174 8.43 -5.67 -8.70
C ILE A 174 8.34 -4.21 -9.20
N LEU A 175 8.05 -3.27 -8.30
CA LEU A 175 8.11 -1.85 -8.58
C LEU A 175 9.41 -1.26 -8.01
N ARG A 176 10.06 -0.38 -8.77
CA ARG A 176 11.16 0.44 -8.26
C ARG A 176 10.60 1.57 -7.41
N THR A 177 10.41 1.30 -6.12
CA THR A 177 9.93 2.26 -5.13
C THR A 177 10.81 2.21 -3.89
N GLY A 178 10.63 3.16 -2.97
CA GLY A 178 11.32 3.18 -1.67
C GLY A 178 10.97 2.04 -0.72
N LEU A 179 10.15 1.06 -1.11
CA LEU A 179 9.71 -0.04 -0.25
C LEU A 179 10.89 -0.86 0.31
N PHE A 180 11.91 -1.12 -0.50
CA PHE A 180 13.12 -1.85 -0.07
C PHE A 180 13.98 -1.05 0.90
N GLU A 181 13.86 0.28 0.89
CA GLU A 181 14.58 1.20 1.75
C GLU A 181 13.71 1.77 2.88
N SER A 182 12.51 1.23 3.06
CA SER A 182 11.54 1.68 4.07
C SER A 182 12.11 1.69 5.50
N TRP A 183 13.15 0.90 5.78
CA TRP A 183 13.87 0.92 7.05
C TRP A 183 14.41 2.31 7.45
N ARG A 184 14.62 3.22 6.48
CA ARG A 184 15.03 4.62 6.73
C ARG A 184 13.95 5.45 7.44
N SER A 185 12.69 5.10 7.27
CA SER A 185 11.55 5.75 7.92
C SER A 185 11.18 5.14 9.27
N ARG A 186 11.96 4.14 9.76
CA ARG A 186 11.67 3.47 11.02
C ARG A 186 11.97 4.38 12.20
N THR A 187 10.93 4.75 12.95
CA THR A 187 11.04 5.64 14.11
C THR A 187 11.65 4.93 15.32
N ALA A 188 12.09 5.73 16.32
CA ALA A 188 12.66 5.21 17.56
C ALA A 188 11.67 4.33 18.36
N GLU A 189 10.37 4.60 18.24
CA GLU A 189 9.30 3.81 18.88
C GLU A 189 9.34 2.33 18.46
N PHE A 190 9.70 2.07 17.20
CA PHE A 190 9.80 0.72 16.64
C PHE A 190 11.23 0.24 16.48
N ALA A 191 12.21 0.89 17.13
CA ALA A 191 13.62 0.53 16.99
C ALA A 191 13.85 -0.96 17.23
N LYS A 192 14.82 -1.53 16.52
CA LYS A 192 15.21 -2.93 16.73
C LYS A 192 15.80 -3.10 18.12
N GLU A 193 15.43 -4.18 18.79
CA GLU A 193 15.95 -4.57 20.08
C GLU A 193 17.35 -5.19 19.96
N ARG A 194 17.61 -5.83 18.82
CA ARG A 194 18.89 -6.49 18.50
C ARG A 194 19.47 -5.96 17.20
N PRO A 195 20.80 -5.80 17.12
CA PRO A 195 21.46 -5.46 15.86
C PRO A 195 21.13 -6.48 14.76
N ARG A 196 20.97 -6.01 13.52
CA ARG A 196 20.81 -6.90 12.38
C ARG A 196 22.05 -7.76 12.18
N LYS A 197 21.82 -9.02 11.81
CA LYS A 197 22.89 -9.97 11.44
C LYS A 197 23.31 -9.77 9.99
N THR A 198 22.38 -9.33 9.13
CA THR A 198 22.62 -9.07 7.71
C THR A 198 22.31 -7.62 7.37
N PRO A 199 23.03 -6.99 6.43
CA PRO A 199 22.66 -5.66 5.95
C PRO A 199 21.29 -5.68 5.26
N TYR A 200 20.62 -4.53 5.19
CA TYR A 200 19.44 -4.39 4.36
C TYR A 200 19.81 -4.56 2.88
N THR A 201 19.02 -5.31 2.16
CA THR A 201 19.20 -5.48 0.72
C THR A 201 18.57 -4.29 0.00
N THR A 202 19.35 -3.59 -0.83
CA THR A 202 18.82 -2.58 -1.75
C THR A 202 18.29 -3.24 -3.03
N VAL A 203 17.56 -2.47 -3.84
CA VAL A 203 17.07 -2.97 -5.15
C VAL A 203 18.23 -3.41 -6.02
N GLU A 204 19.33 -2.64 -6.05
CA GLU A 204 20.52 -2.95 -6.85
C GLU A 204 21.21 -4.23 -6.38
N GLN A 205 21.27 -4.45 -5.07
CA GLN A 205 21.83 -5.68 -4.52
C GLN A 205 20.94 -6.89 -4.84
N LEU A 206 19.63 -6.72 -4.79
CA LEU A 206 18.68 -7.77 -5.20
C LEU A 206 18.87 -8.11 -6.69
N GLU A 207 18.97 -7.09 -7.54
CA GLU A 207 19.26 -7.28 -8.98
C GLU A 207 20.55 -8.06 -9.21
N ALA A 208 21.64 -7.67 -8.51
CA ALA A 208 22.91 -8.34 -8.62
C ALA A 208 22.85 -9.83 -8.19
N GLN A 209 22.14 -10.11 -7.08
CA GLN A 209 21.92 -11.48 -6.60
C GLN A 209 21.10 -12.31 -7.59
N MET A 210 20.02 -11.75 -8.13
CA MET A 210 19.19 -12.45 -9.11
C MET A 210 19.96 -12.72 -10.40
N LYS A 211 20.70 -11.73 -10.91
CA LYS A 211 21.56 -11.89 -12.08
C LYS A 211 22.63 -12.95 -11.87
N ALA A 212 23.27 -12.98 -10.68
CA ALA A 212 24.24 -14.02 -10.35
C ALA A 212 23.60 -15.42 -10.27
N ALA A 213 22.31 -15.51 -9.95
CA ALA A 213 21.53 -16.75 -9.98
C ALA A 213 20.96 -17.09 -11.37
N GLY A 214 21.36 -16.37 -12.44
CA GLY A 214 20.85 -16.56 -13.80
C GLY A 214 19.39 -16.16 -14.00
N ARG A 215 18.88 -15.27 -13.16
CA ARG A 215 17.51 -14.76 -13.21
C ARG A 215 17.50 -13.25 -13.47
N GLU A 216 16.55 -12.78 -14.25
CA GLU A 216 16.30 -11.36 -14.45
C GLU A 216 15.08 -10.93 -13.64
N ILE A 217 15.16 -9.71 -13.05
CA ILE A 217 14.00 -9.10 -12.39
C ILE A 217 13.21 -8.34 -13.44
N ALA A 218 11.95 -8.70 -13.60
CA ALA A 218 10.99 -7.89 -14.34
C ALA A 218 10.44 -6.79 -13.43
N TYR A 219 10.30 -5.58 -13.96
CA TYR A 219 9.68 -4.44 -13.28
C TYR A 219 8.37 -4.06 -13.95
N THR A 220 7.42 -3.62 -13.14
CA THR A 220 6.24 -2.91 -13.62
C THR A 220 6.52 -1.41 -13.47
N PRO A 221 6.39 -0.60 -14.53
CA PRO A 221 6.49 0.85 -14.43
C PRO A 221 5.45 1.42 -13.45
N VAL A 222 5.86 2.36 -12.62
CA VAL A 222 4.95 2.96 -11.62
C VAL A 222 3.83 3.79 -12.28
N GLU A 223 4.07 4.27 -13.49
CA GLU A 223 3.11 4.97 -14.33
C GLU A 223 1.95 4.07 -14.77
N GLU A 224 2.23 2.80 -15.09
CA GLU A 224 1.21 1.81 -15.44
C GLU A 224 0.29 1.54 -14.24
N VAL A 225 0.87 1.41 -13.04
CA VAL A 225 0.08 1.25 -11.80
C VAL A 225 -0.79 2.47 -11.54
N ALA A 226 -0.25 3.67 -11.77
CA ALA A 226 -1.02 4.91 -11.63
C ALA A 226 -2.19 4.98 -12.64
N GLY A 227 -1.99 4.50 -13.87
CA GLY A 227 -3.05 4.35 -14.87
C GLY A 227 -4.15 3.39 -14.42
N VAL A 228 -3.77 2.21 -13.92
CA VAL A 228 -4.74 1.21 -13.38
C VAL A 228 -5.61 1.81 -12.28
N VAL A 229 -5.02 2.68 -11.43
CA VAL A 229 -5.78 3.35 -10.36
C VAL A 229 -6.79 4.33 -10.92
N VAL A 230 -6.41 5.21 -11.84
CA VAL A 230 -7.33 6.17 -12.46
C VAL A 230 -8.46 5.44 -13.19
N ASP A 231 -8.14 4.48 -14.05
CA ASP A 231 -9.13 3.69 -14.80
C ASP A 231 -10.03 2.87 -13.87
N GLY A 232 -9.49 2.40 -12.75
CA GLY A 232 -10.23 1.65 -11.74
C GLY A 232 -11.22 2.52 -10.98
N ILE A 233 -10.84 3.75 -10.61
CA ILE A 233 -11.73 4.73 -9.97
C ILE A 233 -12.86 5.10 -10.92
N LEU A 234 -12.56 5.46 -12.18
CA LEU A 234 -13.57 5.84 -13.18
C LEU A 234 -14.56 4.72 -13.50
N ALA A 235 -14.14 3.46 -13.35
CA ALA A 235 -14.98 2.27 -13.58
C ALA A 235 -15.60 1.71 -12.29
N ASP A 236 -15.46 2.39 -11.15
CA ASP A 236 -15.87 1.91 -9.82
C ASP A 236 -15.47 0.45 -9.54
N ARG A 237 -14.21 0.12 -9.87
CA ARG A 237 -13.69 -1.25 -9.79
C ARG A 237 -13.13 -1.56 -8.42
N PHE A 238 -13.70 -2.53 -7.70
CA PHE A 238 -13.19 -2.94 -6.38
C PHE A 238 -11.79 -3.58 -6.46
N TRP A 239 -11.57 -4.54 -7.36
CA TRP A 239 -10.29 -5.24 -7.52
C TRP A 239 -9.41 -4.55 -8.58
N MET A 240 -8.48 -3.73 -8.17
CA MET A 240 -7.46 -3.13 -9.05
C MET A 240 -6.23 -4.05 -9.08
N MET A 241 -6.34 -5.12 -9.87
CA MET A 241 -5.33 -6.16 -9.98
C MET A 241 -4.98 -6.38 -11.46
N PRO A 242 -3.70 -6.38 -11.83
CA PRO A 242 -3.31 -6.74 -13.20
C PRO A 242 -3.60 -8.22 -13.47
N ALA A 243 -4.05 -8.53 -14.69
CA ALA A 243 -4.21 -9.91 -15.13
C ALA A 243 -2.87 -10.65 -15.12
N SER A 244 -2.85 -11.85 -14.57
CA SER A 244 -1.65 -12.67 -14.44
C SER A 244 -2.04 -14.15 -14.35
N GLU A 245 -1.69 -14.94 -15.36
CA GLU A 245 -1.96 -16.39 -15.33
C GLU A 245 -1.44 -17.07 -14.05
N ARG A 246 -0.24 -16.67 -13.60
CA ARG A 246 0.35 -17.18 -12.36
C ARG A 246 -0.45 -16.72 -11.13
N GLY A 247 -0.90 -15.47 -11.10
CA GLY A 247 -1.72 -14.93 -10.01
C GLY A 247 -3.06 -15.63 -9.93
N ASP A 248 -3.74 -15.78 -11.07
CA ASP A 248 -5.06 -16.41 -11.20
C ASP A 248 -4.99 -17.90 -10.77
N GLU A 249 -3.98 -18.62 -11.22
CA GLU A 249 -3.77 -20.02 -10.82
C GLU A 249 -3.44 -20.13 -9.32
N THR A 250 -2.65 -19.21 -8.76
CA THR A 250 -2.36 -19.19 -7.32
C THR A 250 -3.62 -18.96 -6.50
N MET A 251 -4.47 -18.02 -6.91
CA MET A 251 -5.77 -17.78 -6.28
C MET A 251 -6.65 -19.03 -6.37
N ARG A 252 -6.78 -19.64 -7.55
CA ARG A 252 -7.56 -20.85 -7.75
C ARG A 252 -7.11 -21.99 -6.81
N LEU A 253 -5.81 -22.26 -6.74
CA LEU A 253 -5.24 -23.30 -5.88
C LEU A 253 -5.46 -23.01 -4.38
N ARG A 254 -5.32 -21.74 -3.97
CA ARG A 254 -5.58 -21.33 -2.58
C ARG A 254 -7.04 -21.56 -2.20
N TYR A 255 -7.98 -21.09 -3.02
CA TYR A 255 -9.41 -21.29 -2.76
C TYR A 255 -9.81 -22.75 -2.80
N GLU A 256 -9.28 -23.53 -3.74
CA GLU A 256 -9.53 -24.96 -3.82
C GLU A 256 -9.04 -25.71 -2.57
N SER A 257 -7.84 -25.36 -2.07
CA SER A 257 -7.31 -25.89 -0.82
C SER A 257 -8.25 -25.62 0.38
N MET A 258 -8.79 -24.40 0.47
CA MET A 258 -9.76 -24.02 1.51
C MET A 258 -11.07 -24.77 1.35
N ARG A 259 -11.62 -24.84 0.13
CA ARG A 259 -12.88 -25.52 -0.18
C ARG A 259 -12.84 -27.00 0.14
N THR A 260 -11.73 -27.66 -0.19
CA THR A 260 -11.52 -29.10 0.07
C THR A 260 -10.93 -29.40 1.45
N ARG A 261 -10.57 -28.36 2.23
CA ARG A 261 -9.91 -28.49 3.53
C ARG A 261 -8.58 -29.25 3.46
N SER A 262 -7.89 -29.17 2.32
CA SER A 262 -6.59 -29.78 2.11
C SER A 262 -5.45 -28.87 2.60
N ASN A 263 -4.27 -29.45 2.85
CA ASN A 263 -3.09 -28.69 3.23
C ASN A 263 -2.66 -27.73 2.11
N PRO A 264 -2.07 -26.57 2.44
CA PRO A 264 -1.72 -25.51 1.47
C PRO A 264 -0.48 -25.89 0.65
N SER A 265 -0.56 -26.93 -0.17
CA SER A 265 0.53 -27.43 -1.02
C SER A 265 0.99 -26.42 -2.06
N TYR A 266 0.11 -25.49 -2.46
CA TYR A 266 0.42 -24.39 -3.39
C TYR A 266 1.56 -23.48 -2.90
N LEU A 267 1.79 -23.38 -1.58
CA LEU A 267 2.91 -22.60 -1.02
C LEU A 267 4.28 -23.20 -1.33
N ARG A 268 4.37 -24.48 -1.69
CA ARG A 268 5.61 -25.18 -2.04
C ARG A 268 6.01 -24.96 -3.50
N GLN A 269 5.10 -24.43 -4.32
CA GLN A 269 5.29 -24.24 -5.76
C GLN A 269 5.77 -22.82 -6.10
N VAL A 270 5.83 -21.93 -5.10
CA VAL A 270 6.36 -20.59 -5.28
C VAL A 270 7.86 -20.65 -5.00
N PRO A 271 8.73 -20.57 -6.02
CA PRO A 271 10.16 -20.39 -5.79
C PRO A 271 10.35 -19.07 -5.05
N GLY A 272 11.01 -19.12 -3.88
CA GLY A 272 11.39 -17.94 -3.12
C GLY A 272 12.36 -17.07 -3.88
#